data_b4ed293cf7ee6419b38fa5cf9444abbf
#
_entry.id   b4ed293cf7ee6419b38fa5cf9444abbf
#
_cell.length_a   1.000
_cell.length_b   1.000
_cell.length_c   1.000
_cell.angle_alpha   90.00
_cell.angle_beta   90.00
_cell.angle_gamma   90.00
#
_symmetry.space_group_name_H-M   'P 1'
#
loop_
_entity.id
_entity.type
_entity.pdbx_description
1 polymer ?
#
loop_
_entity_poly.entity_id
_entity_poly.type
_entity_poly.pdbx_seq_one_letter_code
_entity_poly.pdbx_strand_id
1 'polypeptide(L)'
;MKALVFTAPGVVENRDIADAAAGDGEEIVHVERAGICGSELHGIATAGFRVPPMIMGHEFVGRTSDGRRVAVNPLSSCGKCELCVSGRTQLCRTRSLLGVHSAGGFAERVATPISSMHTIPDDIDWDRAALIEPIANAVHAWAIAGSPQDQRIGVIGCGPIGLACLEVARSKGATGIACADLSTERGDVARTLGATRVGSSLEGEFDVIFDAVGTASTRASSIDHLIPGGTAVWLGLATPDPGFDAAAAVRFEKNIRGSFAYNDAEFVDAIDLAPQLDLSWFTTYPLSQGAEIFTALMNGQTTPIKALLQP
;
A
#
# COMPACT_ATOMS: atom_id res chain seq x y z
N MET A 1 -1.40 -19.42 19.57
CA MET A 1 -2.03 -18.92 18.33
C MET A 1 -1.16 -19.22 17.14
N LYS A 2 -1.75 -19.35 15.96
CA LYS A 2 -1.02 -19.54 14.69
C LYS A 2 -0.54 -18.19 14.16
N ALA A 3 0.67 -18.16 13.60
CA ALA A 3 1.26 -16.98 13.00
C ALA A 3 2.23 -17.34 11.86
N LEU A 4 2.39 -16.44 10.91
CA LEU A 4 3.44 -16.45 9.90
C LEU A 4 4.59 -15.57 10.40
N VAL A 5 5.72 -16.18 10.70
CA VAL A 5 6.87 -15.54 11.37
C VAL A 5 8.03 -15.39 10.39
N PHE A 6 8.54 -14.18 10.24
CA PHE A 6 9.85 -13.92 9.64
C PHE A 6 10.95 -14.36 10.61
N THR A 7 11.69 -15.40 10.29
CA THR A 7 12.62 -16.07 11.22
C THR A 7 14.08 -15.82 10.89
N ALA A 8 14.40 -15.56 9.63
CA ALA A 8 15.72 -15.22 9.15
C ALA A 8 15.62 -14.51 7.79
N PRO A 9 16.64 -13.79 7.32
CA PRO A 9 16.64 -13.19 5.98
C PRO A 9 16.19 -14.17 4.89
N GLY A 10 15.13 -13.79 4.17
CA GLY A 10 14.50 -14.63 3.13
C GLY A 10 13.63 -15.78 3.64
N VAL A 11 13.45 -15.96 4.96
CA VAL A 11 12.75 -17.12 5.53
C VAL A 11 11.53 -16.69 6.33
N VAL A 12 10.35 -17.17 5.91
CA VAL A 12 9.07 -17.03 6.63
C VAL A 12 8.52 -18.41 6.93
N GLU A 13 8.01 -18.61 8.14
CA GLU A 13 7.53 -19.92 8.59
C GLU A 13 6.19 -19.80 9.31
N ASN A 14 5.29 -20.76 9.07
CA ASN A 14 4.10 -20.92 9.89
C ASN A 14 4.49 -21.53 11.24
N ARG A 15 4.12 -20.89 12.35
CA ARG A 15 4.45 -21.32 13.72
C ARG A 15 3.26 -21.25 14.64
N ASP A 16 3.24 -22.15 15.62
CA ASP A 16 2.42 -21.99 16.82
C ASP A 16 3.23 -21.24 17.87
N ILE A 17 2.70 -20.14 18.33
CA ILE A 17 3.35 -19.23 19.28
C ILE A 17 2.41 -18.92 20.46
N ALA A 18 2.93 -18.29 21.51
CA ALA A 18 2.10 -17.78 22.61
C ALA A 18 1.05 -16.78 22.07
N ASP A 19 -0.09 -16.71 22.73
CA ASP A 19 -1.13 -15.74 22.40
C ASP A 19 -0.64 -14.30 22.60
N ALA A 20 -1.13 -13.39 21.78
CA ALA A 20 -0.88 -11.97 21.95
C ALA A 20 -1.50 -11.48 23.25
N ALA A 21 -0.77 -10.65 23.99
CA ALA A 21 -1.24 -10.00 25.21
C ALA A 21 -1.22 -8.48 25.01
N ALA A 22 -2.36 -7.84 25.25
CA ALA A 22 -2.49 -6.39 25.16
C ALA A 22 -1.80 -5.70 26.34
N GLY A 23 -1.03 -4.66 26.04
CA GLY A 23 -0.47 -3.74 27.03
C GLY A 23 -1.40 -2.56 27.32
N ASP A 24 -0.89 -1.59 28.09
CA ASP A 24 -1.62 -0.35 28.39
C ASP A 24 -1.93 0.42 27.11
N GLY A 25 -3.21 0.75 26.88
CA GLY A 25 -3.68 1.46 25.70
C GLY A 25 -3.81 0.61 24.44
N GLU A 26 -3.68 -0.71 24.56
CA GLU A 26 -3.87 -1.68 23.49
C GLU A 26 -5.11 -2.54 23.73
N GLU A 27 -5.62 -3.13 22.66
CA GLU A 27 -6.67 -4.13 22.65
C GLU A 27 -6.30 -5.26 21.69
N ILE A 28 -6.81 -6.47 21.92
CA ILE A 28 -6.61 -7.59 21.02
C ILE A 28 -7.56 -7.47 19.82
N VAL A 29 -6.98 -7.45 18.64
CA VAL A 29 -7.70 -7.62 17.38
C VAL A 29 -7.60 -9.07 16.94
N HIS A 30 -8.75 -9.73 16.77
CA HIS A 30 -8.88 -11.02 16.09
C HIS A 30 -8.85 -10.76 14.59
N VAL A 31 -7.78 -11.18 13.95
CA VAL A 31 -7.55 -10.87 12.51
C VAL A 31 -8.48 -11.71 11.65
N GLU A 32 -9.20 -11.04 10.75
CA GLU A 32 -10.05 -11.69 9.75
C GLU A 32 -9.36 -11.78 8.39
N ARG A 33 -8.57 -10.72 8.03
CA ARG A 33 -7.77 -10.66 6.80
C ARG A 33 -6.52 -9.83 7.01
N ALA A 34 -5.44 -10.25 6.36
CA ALA A 34 -4.19 -9.50 6.29
C ALA A 34 -3.57 -9.55 4.90
N GLY A 35 -3.27 -8.40 4.32
CA GLY A 35 -2.67 -8.28 2.98
C GLY A 35 -1.15 -8.43 2.99
N ILE A 36 -0.60 -9.15 2.01
CA ILE A 36 0.85 -9.18 1.76
C ILE A 36 1.22 -7.98 0.90
N CYS A 37 2.10 -7.13 1.42
CA CYS A 37 2.62 -5.94 0.72
C CYS A 37 3.96 -6.23 0.05
N GLY A 38 4.23 -5.55 -1.08
CA GLY A 38 5.53 -5.60 -1.74
C GLY A 38 6.69 -5.17 -0.84
N SER A 39 6.45 -4.25 0.12
CA SER A 39 7.45 -3.82 1.10
C SER A 39 7.88 -4.95 2.06
N GLU A 40 7.05 -5.96 2.26
CA GLU A 40 7.39 -7.13 3.06
C GLU A 40 8.26 -8.09 2.26
N LEU A 41 7.91 -8.31 0.99
CA LEU A 41 8.69 -9.14 0.08
C LEU A 41 10.12 -8.60 -0.10
N HIS A 42 10.26 -7.29 -0.28
CA HIS A 42 11.58 -6.63 -0.40
C HIS A 42 12.29 -6.53 0.95
N GLY A 43 11.54 -6.28 2.03
CA GLY A 43 12.09 -5.97 3.35
C GLY A 43 12.70 -7.15 4.09
N ILE A 44 12.40 -8.40 3.68
CA ILE A 44 13.02 -9.60 4.27
C ILE A 44 14.27 -10.08 3.51
N ALA A 45 14.51 -9.60 2.29
CA ALA A 45 15.67 -9.97 1.51
C ALA A 45 17.00 -9.54 2.17
N THR A 46 16.96 -8.43 2.92
CA THR A 46 18.12 -7.87 3.63
C THR A 46 17.76 -7.56 5.08
N ALA A 47 18.63 -7.95 6.01
CA ALA A 47 18.47 -7.56 7.42
C ALA A 47 18.65 -6.03 7.56
N GLY A 48 17.80 -5.39 8.36
CA GLY A 48 17.95 -3.98 8.70
C GLY A 48 16.64 -3.22 8.91
N PHE A 49 15.71 -3.31 7.99
CA PHE A 49 14.41 -2.65 8.12
C PHE A 49 13.43 -3.46 9.02
N ARG A 50 13.47 -4.79 8.89
CA ARG A 50 12.79 -5.72 9.80
C ARG A 50 13.79 -6.63 10.48
N VAL A 51 13.64 -6.84 11.77
CA VAL A 51 14.56 -7.64 12.58
C VAL A 51 13.88 -8.95 12.97
N PRO A 52 14.36 -10.10 12.46
CA PRO A 52 13.80 -11.39 12.86
C PRO A 52 14.24 -11.78 14.30
N PRO A 53 13.43 -12.59 15.06
CA PRO A 53 12.14 -13.09 14.65
C PRO A 53 11.02 -12.07 14.84
N MET A 54 10.09 -11.95 13.87
CA MET A 54 8.93 -11.08 14.03
C MET A 54 7.72 -11.56 13.22
N ILE A 55 6.53 -11.19 13.67
CA ILE A 55 5.29 -11.32 12.90
C ILE A 55 5.12 -10.06 12.07
N MET A 56 5.07 -10.21 10.75
CA MET A 56 4.84 -9.10 9.81
C MET A 56 3.34 -8.87 9.57
N GLY A 57 2.99 -8.12 8.55
CA GLY A 57 1.62 -7.81 8.16
C GLY A 57 1.17 -6.46 8.72
N HIS A 58 1.19 -5.44 7.87
CA HIS A 58 0.76 -4.09 8.24
C HIS A 58 -0.56 -3.67 7.58
N GLU A 59 -1.14 -4.51 6.75
CA GLU A 59 -2.43 -4.30 6.09
C GLU A 59 -3.42 -5.31 6.65
N PHE A 60 -4.11 -5.02 7.76
CA PHE A 60 -5.02 -6.00 8.36
C PHE A 60 -6.29 -5.40 8.94
N VAL A 61 -7.31 -6.24 8.98
CA VAL A 61 -8.64 -5.94 9.52
C VAL A 61 -9.11 -7.07 10.41
N GLY A 62 -10.00 -6.79 11.32
CA GLY A 62 -10.49 -7.82 12.22
C GLY A 62 -11.59 -7.35 13.17
N ARG A 63 -11.77 -8.12 14.24
CA ARG A 63 -12.72 -7.85 15.32
C ARG A 63 -11.99 -7.61 16.64
N THR A 64 -12.44 -6.62 17.36
CA THR A 64 -12.08 -6.44 18.76
C THR A 64 -12.79 -7.47 19.64
N SER A 65 -12.37 -7.60 20.89
CA SER A 65 -12.96 -8.57 21.85
C SER A 65 -14.45 -8.31 22.13
N ASP A 66 -14.91 -7.06 22.01
CA ASP A 66 -16.33 -6.68 22.11
C ASP A 66 -17.12 -6.83 20.78
N GLY A 67 -16.45 -7.33 19.72
CA GLY A 67 -17.08 -7.65 18.44
C GLY A 67 -17.11 -6.51 17.41
N ARG A 68 -16.55 -5.33 17.72
CA ARG A 68 -16.44 -4.23 16.74
C ARG A 68 -15.59 -4.66 15.54
N ARG A 69 -16.03 -4.31 14.36
CA ARG A 69 -15.27 -4.49 13.11
C ARG A 69 -14.32 -3.31 12.93
N VAL A 70 -13.04 -3.60 12.76
CA VAL A 70 -12.01 -2.55 12.65
C VAL A 70 -11.06 -2.77 11.49
N ALA A 71 -10.71 -1.69 10.81
CA ALA A 71 -9.50 -1.58 10.02
C ALA A 71 -8.41 -0.94 10.88
N VAL A 72 -7.18 -1.41 10.76
CA VAL A 72 -6.08 -0.95 11.58
C VAL A 72 -5.16 -0.06 10.75
N ASN A 73 -5.04 1.22 11.15
CA ASN A 73 -3.95 2.08 10.69
C ASN A 73 -2.66 1.63 11.37
N PRO A 74 -1.71 0.98 10.65
CA PRO A 74 -0.52 0.42 11.27
C PRO A 74 0.44 1.50 11.78
N LEU A 75 0.29 2.75 11.32
CA LEU A 75 1.21 3.84 11.60
C LEU A 75 0.83 4.56 12.89
N SER A 76 1.71 4.50 13.88
CA SER A 76 1.62 5.27 15.12
C SER A 76 2.60 6.44 15.09
N SER A 77 2.16 7.62 15.54
CA SER A 77 2.95 8.84 15.60
C SER A 77 2.98 9.42 17.01
N CYS A 78 3.94 10.32 17.31
CA CYS A 78 4.05 10.88 18.66
C CYS A 78 2.97 11.91 19.02
N GLY A 79 2.18 12.37 18.08
CA GLY A 79 1.09 13.35 18.25
C GLY A 79 1.51 14.79 18.61
N LYS A 80 2.80 15.05 18.95
CA LYS A 80 3.25 16.32 19.55
C LYS A 80 4.37 17.05 18.83
N CYS A 81 5.07 16.41 17.88
CA CYS A 81 6.11 17.10 17.11
C CYS A 81 5.48 18.02 16.04
N GLU A 82 6.28 18.91 15.48
CA GLU A 82 5.86 19.86 14.44
C GLU A 82 5.11 19.21 13.26
N LEU A 83 5.58 18.02 12.86
CA LEU A 83 4.97 17.27 11.77
C LEU A 83 3.59 16.72 12.15
N CYS A 84 3.46 16.17 13.37
CA CYS A 84 2.17 15.67 13.86
C CYS A 84 1.17 16.81 14.04
N VAL A 85 1.59 17.92 14.65
CA VAL A 85 0.72 19.10 14.88
C VAL A 85 0.27 19.74 13.56
N SER A 86 1.11 19.66 12.50
CA SER A 86 0.75 20.14 11.16
C SER A 86 -0.04 19.13 10.31
N GLY A 87 -0.52 18.01 10.89
CA GLY A 87 -1.31 16.98 10.18
C GLY A 87 -0.49 16.01 9.32
N ARG A 88 0.83 16.09 9.35
CA ARG A 88 1.74 15.20 8.60
C ARG A 88 2.27 14.08 9.48
N THR A 89 1.36 13.32 10.08
CA THR A 89 1.66 12.28 11.08
C THR A 89 2.52 11.15 10.50
N GLN A 90 2.34 10.82 9.23
CA GLN A 90 3.14 9.82 8.50
C GLN A 90 4.63 10.19 8.40
N LEU A 91 4.97 11.45 8.53
CA LEU A 91 6.34 11.95 8.52
C LEU A 91 6.95 12.12 9.91
N CYS A 92 6.23 11.73 10.97
CA CYS A 92 6.75 11.79 12.34
C CYS A 92 8.10 11.08 12.46
N ARG A 93 9.10 11.75 13.04
CA ARG A 93 10.47 11.19 13.13
C ARG A 93 10.58 10.00 14.09
N THR A 94 9.64 9.87 15.00
CA THR A 94 9.55 8.76 15.98
C THR A 94 8.35 7.85 15.69
N ARG A 95 7.88 7.83 14.44
CA ARG A 95 6.80 6.93 14.04
C ARG A 95 7.20 5.47 14.19
N SER A 96 6.22 4.65 14.51
CA SER A 96 6.33 3.19 14.47
C SER A 96 5.23 2.59 13.61
N LEU A 97 5.44 1.38 13.13
CA LEU A 97 4.47 0.64 12.33
C LEU A 97 4.32 -0.78 12.88
N LEU A 98 3.08 -1.23 13.03
CA LEU A 98 2.75 -2.64 13.24
C LEU A 98 3.24 -3.46 12.04
N GLY A 99 3.76 -4.65 12.27
CA GLY A 99 4.34 -5.49 11.22
C GLY A 99 5.74 -5.06 10.74
N VAL A 100 6.32 -4.00 11.35
CA VAL A 100 7.68 -3.50 11.05
C VAL A 100 8.50 -3.30 12.33
N HIS A 101 7.94 -2.61 13.32
CA HIS A 101 8.61 -2.30 14.59
C HIS A 101 8.03 -3.10 15.77
N SER A 102 6.84 -3.64 15.61
CA SER A 102 6.15 -4.53 16.52
C SER A 102 5.37 -5.58 15.73
N ALA A 103 4.79 -6.57 16.41
CA ALA A 103 4.02 -7.64 15.79
C ALA A 103 2.86 -7.08 14.94
N GLY A 104 2.64 -7.68 13.77
CA GLY A 104 1.61 -7.32 12.81
C GLY A 104 0.55 -8.40 12.58
N GLY A 105 -0.23 -8.23 11.52
CA GLY A 105 -1.46 -8.98 11.22
C GLY A 105 -1.30 -10.38 10.63
N PHE A 106 -0.09 -10.88 10.41
CA PHE A 106 0.07 -12.26 9.93
C PHE A 106 -0.04 -13.28 11.08
N ALA A 107 -1.10 -13.16 11.87
CA ALA A 107 -1.42 -14.00 13.00
C ALA A 107 -2.93 -14.03 13.25
N GLU A 108 -3.40 -14.99 14.05
CA GLU A 108 -4.80 -15.04 14.48
C GLU A 108 -5.21 -13.83 15.35
N ARG A 109 -4.26 -13.26 16.11
CA ARG A 109 -4.50 -12.17 17.07
C ARG A 109 -3.31 -11.22 17.14
N VAL A 110 -3.60 -9.93 17.27
CA VAL A 110 -2.59 -8.87 17.38
C VAL A 110 -2.96 -7.91 18.51
N ALA A 111 -2.00 -7.62 19.40
CA ALA A 111 -2.14 -6.50 20.32
C ALA A 111 -1.95 -5.20 19.52
N THR A 112 -2.97 -4.36 19.53
CA THR A 112 -3.07 -3.19 18.65
C THR A 112 -3.40 -1.96 19.49
N PRO A 113 -2.71 -0.83 19.31
CA PRO A 113 -3.08 0.42 19.97
C PRO A 113 -4.53 0.81 19.64
N ILE A 114 -5.32 1.15 20.65
CA ILE A 114 -6.73 1.54 20.48
C ILE A 114 -6.85 2.72 19.50
N SER A 115 -5.89 3.65 19.53
CA SER A 115 -5.83 4.80 18.64
C SER A 115 -5.58 4.46 17.16
N SER A 116 -5.14 3.23 16.86
CA SER A 116 -4.90 2.73 15.51
C SER A 116 -6.13 2.05 14.91
N MET A 117 -7.18 1.83 15.70
CA MET A 117 -8.37 1.09 15.29
C MET A 117 -9.46 2.03 14.79
N HIS A 118 -9.89 1.85 13.57
CA HIS A 118 -11.00 2.58 12.97
C HIS A 118 -12.16 1.62 12.70
N THR A 119 -13.35 1.94 13.21
CA THR A 119 -14.56 1.15 12.94
C THR A 119 -14.87 1.19 11.44
N ILE A 120 -15.15 0.02 10.86
CA ILE A 120 -15.59 -0.10 9.47
C ILE A 120 -17.08 -0.46 9.40
N PRO A 121 -17.77 -0.08 8.30
CA PRO A 121 -19.17 -0.45 8.08
C PRO A 121 -19.40 -1.95 8.11
N ASP A 122 -20.58 -2.38 8.58
CA ASP A 122 -20.93 -3.79 8.68
C ASP A 122 -21.12 -4.47 7.32
N ASP A 123 -21.44 -3.72 6.29
CA ASP A 123 -21.72 -4.18 4.93
C ASP A 123 -20.50 -4.31 4.03
N ILE A 124 -19.33 -3.80 4.44
CA ILE A 124 -18.09 -4.07 3.71
C ILE A 124 -17.60 -5.48 4.01
N ASP A 125 -17.34 -6.29 2.98
CA ASP A 125 -16.73 -7.60 3.19
C ASP A 125 -15.27 -7.48 3.68
N TRP A 126 -14.77 -8.55 4.33
CA TRP A 126 -13.45 -8.54 4.94
C TRP A 126 -12.31 -8.44 3.92
N ASP A 127 -12.51 -9.02 2.74
CA ASP A 127 -11.49 -9.01 1.69
C ASP A 127 -11.30 -7.58 1.15
N ARG A 128 -12.40 -6.84 0.91
CA ARG A 128 -12.35 -5.42 0.55
C ARG A 128 -11.78 -4.56 1.69
N ALA A 129 -12.21 -4.83 2.91
CA ALA A 129 -11.74 -4.08 4.07
C ALA A 129 -10.22 -4.19 4.26
N ALA A 130 -9.61 -5.34 3.95
CA ALA A 130 -8.15 -5.52 4.00
C ALA A 130 -7.38 -4.66 2.97
N LEU A 131 -8.07 -4.08 1.98
CA LEU A 131 -7.46 -3.19 0.99
C LEU A 131 -7.55 -1.70 1.39
N ILE A 132 -8.14 -1.36 2.53
CA ILE A 132 -8.23 0.02 3.02
C ILE A 132 -6.84 0.64 3.18
N GLU A 133 -5.87 -0.09 3.72
CA GLU A 133 -4.51 0.40 3.89
C GLU A 133 -3.83 0.76 2.56
N PRO A 134 -3.77 -0.11 1.54
CA PRO A 134 -3.23 0.28 0.24
C PRO A 134 -4.04 1.38 -0.47
N ILE A 135 -5.37 1.47 -0.25
CA ILE A 135 -6.18 2.57 -0.77
C ILE A 135 -5.78 3.90 -0.11
N ALA A 136 -5.50 3.92 1.19
CA ALA A 136 -5.05 5.13 1.89
C ALA A 136 -3.75 5.69 1.32
N ASN A 137 -2.81 4.83 0.87
CA ASN A 137 -1.62 5.27 0.13
C ASN A 137 -2.00 5.99 -1.18
N ALA A 138 -3.00 5.50 -1.90
CA ALA A 138 -3.46 6.12 -3.14
C ALA A 138 -4.23 7.44 -2.88
N VAL A 139 -5.01 7.51 -1.81
CA VAL A 139 -5.68 8.76 -1.37
C VAL A 139 -4.64 9.84 -1.06
N HIS A 140 -3.58 9.49 -0.33
CA HIS A 140 -2.48 10.40 -0.05
C HIS A 140 -1.76 10.85 -1.32
N ALA A 141 -1.45 9.92 -2.23
CA ALA A 141 -0.81 10.25 -3.49
C ALA A 141 -1.66 11.21 -4.35
N TRP A 142 -2.98 10.99 -4.37
CA TRP A 142 -3.93 11.87 -5.03
C TRP A 142 -3.92 13.29 -4.44
N ALA A 143 -3.91 13.42 -3.11
CA ALA A 143 -3.82 14.71 -2.42
C ALA A 143 -2.47 15.40 -2.71
N ILE A 144 -1.34 14.66 -2.69
CA ILE A 144 -0.02 15.17 -3.06
C ILE A 144 0.04 15.67 -4.51
N ALA A 145 -0.67 15.00 -5.42
CA ALA A 145 -0.77 15.42 -6.82
C ALA A 145 -1.56 16.73 -7.01
N GLY A 146 -2.26 17.20 -5.99
CA GLY A 146 -3.10 18.40 -6.06
C GLY A 146 -4.53 18.12 -6.53
N SER A 147 -5.01 16.87 -6.38
CA SER A 147 -6.37 16.42 -6.75
C SER A 147 -6.71 16.67 -8.24
N PRO A 148 -6.01 16.03 -9.17
CA PRO A 148 -6.01 16.38 -10.60
C PRO A 148 -7.23 15.80 -11.37
N GLN A 149 -8.45 16.23 -11.09
CA GLN A 149 -9.69 15.66 -11.66
C GLN A 149 -9.78 15.77 -13.18
N ASP A 150 -9.49 16.96 -13.73
CA ASP A 150 -9.62 17.27 -15.17
C ASP A 150 -8.29 17.16 -15.93
N GLN A 151 -7.31 16.43 -15.38
CA GLN A 151 -5.97 16.33 -15.93
C GLN A 151 -5.75 14.97 -16.60
N ARG A 152 -4.76 14.91 -17.50
CA ARG A 152 -4.28 13.65 -18.11
C ARG A 152 -3.42 12.93 -17.10
N ILE A 153 -3.82 11.72 -16.72
CA ILE A 153 -3.16 10.94 -15.65
C ILE A 153 -2.47 9.72 -16.25
N GLY A 154 -1.20 9.54 -15.89
CA GLY A 154 -0.44 8.32 -16.13
C GLY A 154 -0.24 7.54 -14.84
N VAL A 155 -0.33 6.21 -14.90
CA VAL A 155 0.02 5.29 -13.82
C VAL A 155 1.05 4.30 -14.33
N ILE A 156 2.22 4.23 -13.69
CA ILE A 156 3.27 3.27 -14.00
C ILE A 156 3.29 2.18 -12.93
N GLY A 157 3.06 0.94 -13.35
CA GLY A 157 2.88 -0.23 -12.51
C GLY A 157 1.40 -0.47 -12.17
N CYS A 158 0.85 -1.59 -12.63
CA CYS A 158 -0.51 -2.06 -12.33
C CYS A 158 -0.50 -3.11 -11.21
N GLY A 159 0.39 -2.99 -10.23
CA GLY A 159 0.35 -3.70 -8.96
C GLY A 159 -0.70 -3.10 -8.02
N PRO A 160 -0.79 -3.58 -6.76
CA PRO A 160 -1.81 -3.14 -5.80
C PRO A 160 -1.90 -1.62 -5.65
N ILE A 161 -0.75 -0.95 -5.52
CA ILE A 161 -0.70 0.51 -5.35
C ILE A 161 -1.11 1.26 -6.63
N GLY A 162 -0.66 0.79 -7.81
CA GLY A 162 -1.04 1.44 -9.08
C GLY A 162 -2.52 1.27 -9.39
N LEU A 163 -3.11 0.08 -9.14
CA LEU A 163 -4.55 -0.15 -9.29
C LEU A 163 -5.35 0.67 -8.27
N ALA A 164 -4.88 0.80 -7.03
CA ALA A 164 -5.50 1.69 -6.06
C ALA A 164 -5.47 3.16 -6.52
N CYS A 165 -4.34 3.63 -7.10
CA CYS A 165 -4.26 4.98 -7.68
C CYS A 165 -5.24 5.17 -8.85
N LEU A 166 -5.38 4.18 -9.72
CA LEU A 166 -6.37 4.19 -10.81
C LEU A 166 -7.79 4.30 -10.25
N GLU A 167 -8.16 3.45 -9.30
CA GLU A 167 -9.50 3.42 -8.70
C GLU A 167 -9.83 4.71 -7.93
N VAL A 168 -8.89 5.22 -7.13
CA VAL A 168 -9.05 6.51 -6.44
C VAL A 168 -9.21 7.65 -7.46
N ALA A 169 -8.38 7.72 -8.49
CA ALA A 169 -8.50 8.75 -9.53
C ALA A 169 -9.87 8.71 -10.21
N ARG A 170 -10.37 7.51 -10.56
CA ARG A 170 -11.71 7.34 -11.17
C ARG A 170 -12.84 7.75 -10.23
N SER A 171 -12.79 7.34 -8.97
CA SER A 171 -13.80 7.71 -7.98
C SER A 171 -13.87 9.22 -7.72
N LYS A 172 -12.74 9.92 -7.93
CA LYS A 172 -12.65 11.38 -7.85
C LYS A 172 -13.01 12.07 -9.18
N GLY A 173 -13.47 11.32 -10.19
CA GLY A 173 -13.99 11.87 -11.46
C GLY A 173 -12.96 11.99 -12.59
N ALA A 174 -11.73 11.50 -12.43
CA ALA A 174 -10.77 11.47 -13.54
C ALA A 174 -11.22 10.51 -14.64
N THR A 175 -11.13 10.97 -15.91
CA THR A 175 -11.63 10.22 -17.07
C THR A 175 -10.56 9.79 -18.07
N GLY A 176 -9.41 10.44 -18.08
CA GLY A 176 -8.32 10.21 -19.05
C GLY A 176 -7.11 9.51 -18.42
N ILE A 177 -7.26 8.29 -17.89
CA ILE A 177 -6.18 7.60 -17.18
C ILE A 177 -5.52 6.57 -18.10
N ALA A 178 -4.21 6.69 -18.32
CA ALA A 178 -3.39 5.70 -19.00
C ALA A 178 -2.57 4.90 -17.98
N CYS A 179 -2.45 3.58 -18.17
CA CYS A 179 -1.67 2.70 -17.32
C CYS A 179 -0.57 1.99 -18.11
N ALA A 180 0.56 1.73 -17.48
CA ALA A 180 1.66 0.95 -18.03
C ALA A 180 2.11 -0.15 -17.06
N ASP A 181 2.20 -1.39 -17.53
CA ASP A 181 2.80 -2.52 -16.81
C ASP A 181 3.44 -3.48 -17.81
N LEU A 182 4.53 -4.16 -17.38
CA LEU A 182 5.19 -5.18 -18.19
C LEU A 182 4.39 -6.49 -18.23
N SER A 183 3.52 -6.73 -17.24
CA SER A 183 2.60 -7.88 -17.21
C SER A 183 1.31 -7.53 -17.96
N THR A 184 1.02 -8.32 -19.01
CA THR A 184 -0.23 -8.21 -19.76
C THR A 184 -1.45 -8.45 -18.85
N GLU A 185 -1.37 -9.43 -17.96
CA GLU A 185 -2.46 -9.78 -17.04
C GLU A 185 -2.82 -8.62 -16.11
N ARG A 186 -1.80 -7.92 -15.55
CA ARG A 186 -2.02 -6.73 -14.73
C ARG A 186 -2.58 -5.57 -15.54
N GLY A 187 -2.08 -5.41 -16.77
CA GLY A 187 -2.62 -4.43 -17.72
C GLY A 187 -4.09 -4.70 -18.06
N ASP A 188 -4.49 -5.96 -18.24
CA ASP A 188 -5.88 -6.35 -18.50
C ASP A 188 -6.80 -6.01 -17.33
N VAL A 189 -6.33 -6.22 -16.09
CA VAL A 189 -7.07 -5.76 -14.90
C VAL A 189 -7.22 -4.25 -14.90
N ALA A 190 -6.15 -3.48 -15.15
CA ALA A 190 -6.25 -2.02 -15.24
C ALA A 190 -7.26 -1.57 -16.31
N ARG A 191 -7.33 -2.28 -17.44
CA ARG A 191 -8.31 -2.02 -18.50
C ARG A 191 -9.74 -2.30 -18.05
N THR A 192 -9.95 -3.41 -17.35
CA THR A 192 -11.25 -3.77 -16.75
C THR A 192 -11.70 -2.72 -15.74
N LEU A 193 -10.77 -2.20 -14.94
CA LEU A 193 -11.00 -1.12 -13.98
C LEU A 193 -11.17 0.26 -14.64
N GLY A 194 -11.14 0.37 -15.98
CA GLY A 194 -11.48 1.58 -16.74
C GLY A 194 -10.31 2.48 -17.08
N ALA A 195 -9.07 1.96 -17.08
CA ALA A 195 -7.97 2.67 -17.72
C ALA A 195 -8.28 2.83 -19.23
N THR A 196 -8.15 4.05 -19.73
CA THR A 196 -8.52 4.38 -21.13
C THR A 196 -7.47 3.90 -22.14
N ARG A 197 -6.22 3.80 -21.71
CA ARG A 197 -5.09 3.25 -22.47
C ARG A 197 -4.23 2.39 -21.56
N VAL A 198 -3.81 1.24 -22.06
CA VAL A 198 -2.93 0.32 -21.32
C VAL A 198 -1.88 -0.25 -22.27
N GLY A 199 -0.62 -0.15 -21.88
CA GLY A 199 0.53 -0.68 -22.62
C GLY A 199 1.67 -1.14 -21.70
N SER A 200 2.78 -1.60 -22.29
CA SER A 200 4.00 -1.91 -21.54
C SER A 200 4.79 -0.66 -21.16
N SER A 201 4.47 0.49 -21.74
CA SER A 201 5.00 1.82 -21.44
C SER A 201 3.90 2.86 -21.59
N LEU A 202 4.07 4.03 -20.97
CA LEU A 202 3.20 5.18 -21.22
C LEU A 202 3.46 5.72 -22.63
N GLU A 203 2.41 6.22 -23.29
CA GLU A 203 2.47 6.89 -24.56
C GLU A 203 1.78 8.25 -24.47
N GLY A 204 2.43 9.29 -24.97
CA GLY A 204 1.94 10.67 -24.95
C GLY A 204 2.42 11.45 -23.73
N GLU A 205 1.75 12.53 -23.42
CA GLU A 205 2.12 13.46 -22.37
C GLU A 205 1.01 13.59 -21.33
N PHE A 206 1.41 13.74 -20.06
CA PHE A 206 0.53 13.75 -18.89
C PHE A 206 0.77 14.97 -18.01
N ASP A 207 -0.26 15.42 -17.37
CA ASP A 207 -0.20 16.48 -16.36
C ASP A 207 0.30 15.92 -15.02
N VAL A 208 -0.12 14.68 -14.68
CA VAL A 208 0.30 13.96 -13.49
C VAL A 208 0.64 12.51 -13.82
N ILE A 209 1.74 12.02 -13.27
CA ILE A 209 2.10 10.59 -13.34
C ILE A 209 2.37 10.03 -11.95
N PHE A 210 1.68 8.92 -11.63
CA PHE A 210 1.95 8.11 -10.43
C PHE A 210 2.91 6.98 -10.79
N ASP A 211 4.12 6.97 -10.19
CA ASP A 211 5.06 5.84 -10.31
C ASP A 211 4.93 4.94 -9.08
N ALA A 212 4.23 3.82 -9.24
CA ALA A 212 4.01 2.82 -8.21
C ALA A 212 5.08 1.70 -8.20
N VAL A 213 6.12 1.80 -9.05
CA VAL A 213 7.22 0.83 -9.18
C VAL A 213 8.50 1.34 -8.54
N GLY A 214 9.00 2.50 -8.98
CA GLY A 214 10.17 3.15 -8.41
C GLY A 214 11.52 2.56 -8.84
N THR A 215 11.62 2.01 -10.07
CA THR A 215 12.91 1.68 -10.69
C THR A 215 13.51 2.91 -11.36
N ALA A 216 14.82 2.89 -11.69
CA ALA A 216 15.45 3.96 -12.45
C ALA A 216 14.71 4.25 -13.77
N SER A 217 14.30 3.20 -14.48
CA SER A 217 13.59 3.32 -15.76
C SER A 217 12.18 3.90 -15.61
N THR A 218 11.42 3.49 -14.57
CA THR A 218 10.07 4.03 -14.34
C THR A 218 10.09 5.46 -13.86
N ARG A 219 11.06 5.84 -13.03
CA ARG A 219 11.29 7.23 -12.64
C ARG A 219 11.66 8.12 -13.84
N ALA A 220 12.59 7.66 -14.70
CA ALA A 220 12.89 8.35 -15.94
C ALA A 220 11.64 8.52 -16.81
N SER A 221 10.91 7.43 -17.06
CA SER A 221 9.67 7.46 -17.82
C SER A 221 8.64 8.42 -17.22
N SER A 222 8.50 8.46 -15.87
CA SER A 222 7.57 9.38 -15.21
C SER A 222 7.92 10.85 -15.44
N ILE A 223 9.19 11.17 -15.63
CA ILE A 223 9.62 12.55 -15.93
C ILE A 223 9.52 12.83 -17.44
N ASP A 224 9.92 11.90 -18.29
CA ASP A 224 9.96 12.10 -19.75
C ASP A 224 8.57 12.35 -20.34
N HIS A 225 7.55 11.67 -19.82
CA HIS A 225 6.16 11.80 -20.28
C HIS A 225 5.35 12.93 -19.61
N LEU A 226 5.97 13.77 -18.75
CA LEU A 226 5.30 14.95 -18.21
C LEU A 226 5.32 16.11 -19.21
N ILE A 227 4.18 16.81 -19.30
CA ILE A 227 4.16 18.15 -19.90
C ILE A 227 5.06 19.12 -19.13
N PRO A 228 5.45 20.26 -19.71
CA PRO A 228 6.03 21.36 -18.94
C PRO A 228 5.13 21.76 -17.75
N GLY A 229 5.72 21.88 -16.55
CA GLY A 229 4.98 22.17 -15.31
C GLY A 229 4.25 20.98 -14.68
N GLY A 230 4.27 19.79 -15.32
CA GLY A 230 3.60 18.57 -14.82
C GLY A 230 4.24 18.01 -13.56
N THR A 231 3.55 17.10 -12.89
CA THR A 231 3.93 16.52 -11.59
C THR A 231 4.08 14.99 -11.66
N ALA A 232 5.25 14.47 -11.31
CA ALA A 232 5.45 13.05 -11.00
C ALA A 232 5.30 12.83 -9.49
N VAL A 233 4.46 11.87 -9.11
CA VAL A 233 4.29 11.40 -7.73
C VAL A 233 4.92 10.02 -7.61
N TRP A 234 5.96 9.90 -6.79
CA TRP A 234 6.71 8.67 -6.62
C TRP A 234 6.30 7.94 -5.33
N LEU A 235 5.69 6.78 -5.48
CA LEU A 235 5.29 5.87 -4.41
C LEU A 235 6.21 4.63 -4.35
N GLY A 236 6.69 4.17 -5.51
CA GLY A 236 7.51 2.97 -5.62
C GLY A 236 8.92 3.15 -5.03
N LEU A 237 9.45 2.09 -4.40
CA LEU A 237 10.73 2.10 -3.69
C LEU A 237 11.69 1.00 -4.18
N ALA A 238 11.58 0.56 -5.44
CA ALA A 238 12.37 -0.57 -5.95
C ALA A 238 13.88 -0.30 -6.00
N THR A 239 14.31 0.94 -6.27
CA THR A 239 15.74 1.33 -6.25
C THR A 239 15.93 2.76 -5.75
N PRO A 240 17.06 3.08 -5.10
CA PRO A 240 17.41 4.45 -4.77
C PRO A 240 17.86 5.29 -5.99
N ASP A 241 18.24 4.66 -7.11
CA ASP A 241 18.72 5.38 -8.31
C ASP A 241 17.56 6.15 -8.98
N PRO A 242 17.68 7.48 -9.16
CA PRO A 242 16.63 8.28 -9.80
C PRO A 242 16.56 8.10 -11.32
N GLY A 243 17.66 7.82 -12.02
CA GLY A 243 17.71 7.45 -13.43
C GLY A 243 17.16 8.47 -14.45
N PHE A 244 17.02 9.78 -14.14
CA PHE A 244 16.41 10.76 -15.04
C PHE A 244 17.31 11.95 -15.41
N ASP A 245 16.98 12.65 -16.51
CA ASP A 245 17.64 13.90 -16.90
C ASP A 245 17.22 15.07 -16.02
N ALA A 246 18.05 15.40 -15.03
CA ALA A 246 17.79 16.52 -14.14
C ALA A 246 17.75 17.89 -14.86
N ALA A 247 18.50 18.04 -15.96
CA ALA A 247 18.48 19.29 -16.73
C ALA A 247 17.14 19.48 -17.47
N ALA A 248 16.50 18.40 -17.91
CA ALA A 248 15.14 18.48 -18.47
C ALA A 248 14.13 18.87 -17.39
N ALA A 249 14.25 18.33 -16.17
CA ALA A 249 13.39 18.72 -15.06
C ALA A 249 13.46 20.23 -14.79
N VAL A 250 14.65 20.80 -14.80
CA VAL A 250 14.86 22.26 -14.61
C VAL A 250 14.29 23.07 -15.77
N ARG A 251 14.66 22.70 -17.03
CA ARG A 251 14.23 23.48 -18.22
C ARG A 251 12.71 23.53 -18.43
N PHE A 252 11.98 22.51 -17.98
CA PHE A 252 10.53 22.39 -18.17
C PHE A 252 9.76 22.52 -16.85
N GLU A 253 10.39 22.99 -15.78
CA GLU A 253 9.78 23.20 -14.47
C GLU A 253 8.97 22.00 -13.96
N LYS A 254 9.46 20.77 -14.22
CA LYS A 254 8.77 19.55 -13.85
C LYS A 254 8.85 19.34 -12.33
N ASN A 255 7.72 18.95 -11.73
CA ASN A 255 7.64 18.71 -10.29
C ASN A 255 7.85 17.23 -9.99
N ILE A 256 8.63 16.94 -8.95
CA ILE A 256 8.81 15.59 -8.41
C ILE A 256 8.38 15.61 -6.95
N ARG A 257 7.43 14.76 -6.59
CA ARG A 257 6.91 14.65 -5.22
C ARG A 257 6.97 13.21 -4.74
N GLY A 258 7.65 12.97 -3.62
CA GLY A 258 7.58 11.68 -2.92
C GLY A 258 6.25 11.55 -2.18
N SER A 259 5.66 10.37 -2.22
CA SER A 259 4.47 10.00 -1.45
C SER A 259 4.82 8.84 -0.53
N PHE A 260 4.62 9.00 0.79
CA PHE A 260 4.92 7.97 1.77
C PHE A 260 3.75 7.80 2.73
N ALA A 261 3.18 6.61 2.75
CA ALA A 261 2.04 6.25 3.59
C ALA A 261 0.91 7.30 3.49
N TYR A 262 0.29 7.68 4.59
CA TYR A 262 -0.86 8.56 4.68
C TYR A 262 -1.00 9.09 6.12
N ASN A 263 -1.74 10.16 6.33
CA ASN A 263 -2.14 10.58 7.66
C ASN A 263 -3.45 9.88 8.09
N ASP A 264 -3.85 10.08 9.34
CA ASP A 264 -5.02 9.40 9.90
C ASP A 264 -6.34 9.80 9.22
N ALA A 265 -6.49 11.05 8.80
CA ALA A 265 -7.68 11.52 8.07
C ALA A 265 -7.78 10.83 6.69
N GLU A 266 -6.68 10.66 5.98
CA GLU A 266 -6.64 9.97 4.69
C GLU A 266 -6.93 8.47 4.84
N PHE A 267 -6.61 7.86 5.98
CA PHE A 267 -7.03 6.49 6.28
C PHE A 267 -8.55 6.39 6.48
N VAL A 268 -9.15 7.35 7.17
CA VAL A 268 -10.62 7.44 7.30
C VAL A 268 -11.28 7.66 5.93
N ASP A 269 -10.74 8.56 5.11
CA ASP A 269 -11.23 8.76 3.73
C ASP A 269 -11.17 7.46 2.90
N ALA A 270 -10.14 6.63 3.11
CA ALA A 270 -10.03 5.34 2.45
C ALA A 270 -11.09 4.32 2.92
N ILE A 271 -11.47 4.35 4.21
CA ILE A 271 -12.58 3.53 4.73
C ILE A 271 -13.89 3.90 4.02
N ASP A 272 -14.20 5.19 3.91
CA ASP A 272 -15.42 5.68 3.27
C ASP A 272 -15.43 5.42 1.76
N LEU A 273 -14.26 5.35 1.15
CA LEU A 273 -14.11 5.15 -0.29
C LEU A 273 -14.15 3.67 -0.68
N ALA A 274 -13.60 2.76 0.13
CA ALA A 274 -13.44 1.34 -0.19
C ALA A 274 -14.72 0.64 -0.68
N PRO A 275 -15.94 0.90 -0.14
CA PRO A 275 -17.16 0.30 -0.64
C PRO A 275 -17.53 0.70 -2.08
N GLN A 276 -16.99 1.82 -2.58
CA GLN A 276 -17.31 2.41 -3.87
C GLN A 276 -16.36 1.97 -5.00
N LEU A 277 -15.23 1.32 -4.64
CA LEU A 277 -14.19 0.91 -5.58
C LEU A 277 -14.40 -0.51 -6.07
N ASP A 278 -13.92 -0.81 -7.28
CA ASP A 278 -13.80 -2.20 -7.75
C ASP A 278 -12.46 -2.77 -7.28
N LEU A 279 -12.53 -3.60 -6.24
CA LEU A 279 -11.37 -4.18 -5.56
C LEU A 279 -11.27 -5.70 -5.81
N SER A 280 -11.67 -6.18 -6.99
CA SER A 280 -11.74 -7.61 -7.32
C SER A 280 -10.39 -8.27 -7.67
N TRP A 281 -9.28 -7.55 -7.56
CA TRP A 281 -7.94 -7.99 -7.98
C TRP A 281 -7.10 -8.64 -6.87
N PHE A 282 -7.73 -9.29 -5.91
CA PHE A 282 -7.07 -10.05 -4.84
C PHE A 282 -7.37 -11.55 -4.93
N THR A 283 -6.59 -12.34 -4.19
CA THR A 283 -6.86 -13.75 -3.91
C THR A 283 -6.60 -14.02 -2.44
N THR A 284 -7.55 -14.68 -1.76
CA THR A 284 -7.44 -15.01 -0.34
C THR A 284 -6.97 -16.44 -0.15
N TYR A 285 -6.02 -16.63 0.74
CA TYR A 285 -5.41 -17.90 1.12
C TYR A 285 -5.51 -18.12 2.62
N PRO A 286 -5.66 -19.36 3.10
CA PRO A 286 -5.53 -19.65 4.52
C PRO A 286 -4.15 -19.23 5.05
N LEU A 287 -4.07 -18.73 6.28
CA LEU A 287 -2.80 -18.39 6.93
C LEU A 287 -1.82 -19.56 6.93
N SER A 288 -2.33 -20.79 7.02
CA SER A 288 -1.51 -22.02 6.96
C SER A 288 -0.72 -22.20 5.66
N GLN A 289 -1.13 -21.54 4.57
CA GLN A 289 -0.42 -21.51 3.30
C GLN A 289 0.50 -20.28 3.17
N GLY A 290 0.54 -19.42 4.18
CA GLY A 290 1.23 -18.13 4.13
C GLY A 290 2.71 -18.24 3.75
N ALA A 291 3.45 -19.21 4.31
CA ALA A 291 4.86 -19.40 3.99
C ALA A 291 5.10 -19.82 2.52
N GLU A 292 4.24 -20.68 1.98
CA GLU A 292 4.29 -21.11 0.58
C GLU A 292 3.99 -19.94 -0.37
N ILE A 293 2.90 -19.21 -0.13
CA ILE A 293 2.48 -18.07 -0.94
C ILE A 293 3.52 -16.94 -0.89
N PHE A 294 4.08 -16.67 0.30
CA PHE A 294 5.12 -15.66 0.47
C PHE A 294 6.37 -16.01 -0.34
N THR A 295 6.80 -17.28 -0.30
CA THR A 295 7.92 -17.79 -1.07
C THR A 295 7.67 -17.73 -2.59
N ALA A 296 6.47 -18.08 -3.03
CA ALA A 296 6.08 -18.00 -4.44
C ALA A 296 6.12 -16.55 -4.96
N LEU A 297 5.60 -15.59 -4.17
CA LEU A 297 5.64 -14.16 -4.48
C LEU A 297 7.07 -13.64 -4.57
N MET A 298 7.96 -14.03 -3.64
CA MET A 298 9.37 -13.65 -3.66
C MET A 298 10.10 -14.13 -4.91
N ASN A 299 9.75 -15.32 -5.38
CA ASN A 299 10.36 -15.94 -6.55
C ASN A 299 9.72 -15.49 -7.88
N GLY A 300 8.75 -14.57 -7.83
CA GLY A 300 8.02 -14.14 -9.04
C GLY A 300 7.19 -15.25 -9.69
N GLN A 301 6.90 -16.31 -8.94
CA GLN A 301 6.07 -17.42 -9.40
C GLN A 301 4.61 -17.06 -9.18
N THR A 302 3.77 -17.27 -10.17
CA THR A 302 2.31 -17.09 -10.19
C THR A 302 1.76 -16.11 -9.15
N THR A 303 1.24 -15.00 -9.61
CA THR A 303 0.93 -13.97 -8.64
C THR A 303 -0.51 -13.51 -8.79
N PRO A 304 -1.31 -13.67 -7.74
CA PRO A 304 -2.41 -12.73 -7.58
C PRO A 304 -1.82 -11.32 -7.52
N ILE A 305 -2.52 -10.34 -8.04
CA ILE A 305 -2.08 -8.93 -7.92
C ILE A 305 -1.93 -8.58 -6.46
N LYS A 306 -2.85 -9.05 -5.63
CA LYS A 306 -2.81 -8.95 -4.17
C LYS A 306 -3.15 -10.29 -3.53
N ALA A 307 -2.30 -10.75 -2.63
CA ALA A 307 -2.57 -11.90 -1.78
C ALA A 307 -3.08 -11.42 -0.41
N LEU A 308 -4.18 -12.00 0.04
CA LEU A 308 -4.71 -11.83 1.38
C LEU A 308 -4.55 -13.14 2.15
N LEU A 309 -4.22 -13.06 3.42
CA LEU A 309 -4.16 -14.22 4.34
C LEU A 309 -5.36 -14.17 5.27
N GLN A 310 -6.00 -15.34 5.43
CA GLN A 310 -7.08 -15.56 6.38
C GLN A 310 -6.58 -16.48 7.49
N PRO A 311 -6.49 -16.00 8.72
CA PRO A 311 -6.16 -16.80 9.89
C PRO A 311 -7.17 -17.88 10.23
#